data_621d2d7ecef0fa0d7c790e3111c7c792
#
_entry.id   621d2d7ecef0fa0d7c790e3111c7c792
#
_cell.length_a   1.000
_cell.length_b   1.000
_cell.length_c   1.000
_cell.angle_alpha   90.00
_cell.angle_beta   90.00
_cell.angle_gamma   90.00
#
_symmetry.space_group_name_H-M   'P 1'
#
loop_
_entity.id
_entity.type
_entity.pdbx_description
1 polymer ?
#
loop_
_entity_poly.entity_id
_entity_poly.type
_entity_poly.pdbx_seq_one_letter_code
_entity_poly.pdbx_strand_id
1 'polypeptide(L)'
;MAILQAQGLKKIYGSGDNAVHALDGVDLRVEKGEFVAIVGTSGSGKSTLLHMLGGLDRPTEGTVTVDGQEIFALKEEALTIFRRRKIGFVFQAFNLVPVLNVYENIVLPIELDGGKINKAFVGQIVQTLGLEKKLDALPGQLSGGQQQRVAIARALAAAPAIILADEPTGNLDSKTSQDVLSLLKVTSRKFAQTIVMITHNEEIAQLADRIIRIEDGRIVTGR
;
A
#
# COMPACT_ATOMS: atom_id res chain seq x y z
N MET A 1 -13.18 -13.81 -5.57
CA MET A 1 -12.58 -13.48 -6.88
C MET A 1 -11.33 -12.69 -6.64
N ALA A 2 -10.16 -13.15 -7.12
CA ALA A 2 -8.89 -12.50 -6.87
C ALA A 2 -8.90 -11.06 -7.42
N ILE A 3 -8.54 -10.11 -6.57
CA ILE A 3 -8.38 -8.69 -6.93
C ILE A 3 -6.94 -8.38 -7.31
N LEU A 4 -6.00 -9.15 -6.78
CA LEU A 4 -4.58 -9.06 -7.06
C LEU A 4 -4.02 -10.46 -7.30
N GLN A 5 -3.22 -10.62 -8.37
CA GLN A 5 -2.53 -11.87 -8.69
C GLN A 5 -1.14 -11.55 -9.24
N ALA A 6 -0.12 -12.19 -8.69
CA ALA A 6 1.22 -12.25 -9.24
C ALA A 6 1.53 -13.69 -9.64
N GLN A 7 2.18 -13.90 -10.78
CA GLN A 7 2.52 -15.23 -11.30
C GLN A 7 3.96 -15.27 -11.76
N GLY A 8 4.74 -16.18 -11.18
CA GLY A 8 6.13 -16.43 -11.52
C GLY A 8 7.02 -15.18 -11.42
N LEU A 9 6.73 -14.28 -10.48
CA LEU A 9 7.32 -12.96 -10.44
C LEU A 9 8.79 -13.03 -10.06
N LYS A 10 9.67 -12.55 -10.94
CA LYS A 10 11.11 -12.44 -10.69
C LYS A 10 11.59 -11.00 -10.81
N LYS A 11 12.56 -10.64 -10.00
CA LYS A 11 13.29 -9.37 -10.10
C LYS A 11 14.75 -9.57 -9.84
N ILE A 12 15.56 -9.24 -10.83
CA ILE A 12 17.01 -9.29 -10.77
C ILE A 12 17.54 -7.87 -10.96
N TYR A 13 18.34 -7.41 -10.01
CA TYR A 13 19.06 -6.14 -10.11
C TYR A 13 20.54 -6.42 -10.43
N GLY A 14 21.14 -5.58 -11.27
CA GLY A 14 22.52 -5.78 -11.72
C GLY A 14 22.65 -6.85 -12.82
N SER A 15 23.90 -7.25 -13.10
CA SER A 15 24.23 -8.25 -14.11
C SER A 15 25.52 -8.99 -13.76
N GLY A 16 25.72 -10.18 -14.33
CA GLY A 16 26.89 -11.00 -14.08
C GLY A 16 27.05 -11.39 -12.61
N ASP A 17 28.27 -11.36 -12.10
CA ASP A 17 28.61 -11.78 -10.72
C ASP A 17 28.00 -10.88 -9.62
N ASN A 18 27.50 -9.68 -10.00
CA ASN A 18 26.84 -8.74 -9.08
C ASN A 18 25.31 -8.79 -9.18
N ALA A 19 24.74 -9.80 -9.81
CA ALA A 19 23.30 -9.96 -9.93
C ALA A 19 22.67 -10.28 -8.56
N VAL A 20 21.66 -9.52 -8.16
CA VAL A 20 20.88 -9.75 -6.94
C VAL A 20 19.48 -10.21 -7.34
N HIS A 21 19.14 -11.43 -6.98
CA HIS A 21 17.81 -12.00 -7.18
C HIS A 21 16.88 -11.55 -6.04
N ALA A 22 16.30 -10.37 -6.18
CA ALA A 22 15.43 -9.80 -5.15
C ALA A 22 14.08 -10.51 -5.06
N LEU A 23 13.58 -11.06 -6.18
CA LEU A 23 12.43 -11.96 -6.24
C LEU A 23 12.78 -13.13 -7.19
N ASP A 24 12.36 -14.34 -6.81
CA ASP A 24 12.68 -15.56 -7.55
C ASP A 24 11.47 -16.51 -7.65
N GLY A 25 10.55 -16.18 -8.56
CA GLY A 25 9.38 -17.00 -8.86
C GLY A 25 8.26 -16.89 -7.83
N VAL A 26 7.89 -15.66 -7.45
CA VAL A 26 6.82 -15.40 -6.48
C VAL A 26 5.46 -15.57 -7.14
N ASP A 27 4.61 -16.44 -6.56
CA ASP A 27 3.19 -16.56 -6.85
C ASP A 27 2.39 -16.04 -5.65
N LEU A 28 1.49 -15.09 -5.90
CA LEU A 28 0.65 -14.47 -4.87
C LEU A 28 -0.75 -14.26 -5.41
N ARG A 29 -1.75 -14.59 -4.59
CA ARG A 29 -3.16 -14.31 -4.87
C ARG A 29 -3.80 -13.69 -3.65
N VAL A 30 -4.53 -12.58 -3.85
CA VAL A 30 -5.28 -11.86 -2.81
C VAL A 30 -6.72 -11.70 -3.26
N GLU A 31 -7.65 -12.06 -2.38
CA GLU A 31 -9.08 -11.95 -2.64
C GLU A 31 -9.59 -10.53 -2.31
N LYS A 32 -10.70 -10.13 -2.96
CA LYS A 32 -11.30 -8.83 -2.71
C LYS A 32 -11.75 -8.70 -1.24
N GLY A 33 -11.38 -7.60 -0.60
CA GLY A 33 -11.69 -7.32 0.81
C GLY A 33 -10.75 -8.01 1.80
N GLU A 34 -9.77 -8.80 1.32
CA GLU A 34 -8.80 -9.48 2.17
C GLU A 34 -7.74 -8.50 2.68
N PHE A 35 -7.36 -8.62 3.95
CA PHE A 35 -6.20 -7.95 4.51
C PHE A 35 -5.06 -8.96 4.65
N VAL A 36 -4.03 -8.84 3.83
CA VAL A 36 -2.85 -9.71 3.82
C VAL A 36 -1.65 -8.98 4.42
N ALA A 37 -0.93 -9.64 5.31
CA ALA A 37 0.38 -9.19 5.77
C ALA A 37 1.49 -10.05 5.15
N ILE A 38 2.53 -9.42 4.63
CA ILE A 38 3.74 -10.07 4.14
C ILE A 38 4.87 -9.78 5.13
N VAL A 39 5.40 -10.83 5.72
CA VAL A 39 6.48 -10.77 6.72
C VAL A 39 7.76 -11.39 6.19
N GLY A 40 8.89 -11.02 6.77
CA GLY A 40 10.20 -11.58 6.44
C GLY A 40 11.32 -10.67 6.97
N THR A 41 12.55 -11.18 6.96
CA THR A 41 13.73 -10.43 7.40
C THR A 41 14.04 -9.23 6.49
N SER A 42 14.89 -8.31 6.96
CA SER A 42 15.40 -7.24 6.10
C SER A 42 16.12 -7.84 4.90
N GLY A 43 15.90 -7.27 3.72
CA GLY A 43 16.51 -7.76 2.48
C GLY A 43 15.83 -8.98 1.84
N SER A 44 14.77 -9.55 2.44
CA SER A 44 14.09 -10.75 1.89
C SER A 44 13.27 -10.52 0.62
N GLY A 45 13.17 -9.28 0.12
CA GLY A 45 12.44 -8.95 -1.11
C GLY A 45 11.05 -8.33 -0.91
N LYS A 46 10.60 -8.06 0.33
CA LYS A 46 9.25 -7.53 0.64
C LYS A 46 8.92 -6.23 -0.10
N SER A 47 9.75 -5.20 0.05
CA SER A 47 9.51 -3.90 -0.60
C SER A 47 9.60 -4.02 -2.12
N THR A 48 10.53 -4.86 -2.64
CA THR A 48 10.59 -5.17 -4.07
C THR A 48 9.28 -5.79 -4.54
N LEU A 49 8.74 -6.78 -3.82
CA LEU A 49 7.45 -7.38 -4.14
C LEU A 49 6.34 -6.32 -4.15
N LEU A 50 6.25 -5.49 -3.11
CA LEU A 50 5.24 -4.44 -3.03
C LEU A 50 5.34 -3.45 -4.21
N HIS A 51 6.55 -3.06 -4.60
CA HIS A 51 6.78 -2.18 -5.75
C HIS A 51 6.32 -2.82 -7.07
N MET A 52 6.56 -4.14 -7.26
CA MET A 52 6.05 -4.86 -8.44
C MET A 52 4.51 -4.91 -8.42
N LEU A 53 3.91 -5.28 -7.27
CA LEU A 53 2.44 -5.33 -7.13
C LEU A 53 1.79 -3.98 -7.39
N GLY A 54 2.50 -2.91 -7.08
CA GLY A 54 2.04 -1.53 -7.27
C GLY A 54 2.41 -0.90 -8.62
N GLY A 55 3.15 -1.60 -9.48
CA GLY A 55 3.63 -1.05 -10.76
C GLY A 55 4.58 0.13 -10.61
N LEU A 56 5.31 0.22 -9.47
CA LEU A 56 6.35 1.23 -9.24
C LEU A 56 7.69 0.83 -9.86
N ASP A 57 7.92 -0.47 -10.01
CA ASP A 57 9.07 -1.01 -10.73
C ASP A 57 8.59 -2.19 -11.59
N ARG A 58 9.31 -2.52 -12.66
CA ARG A 58 8.95 -3.61 -13.58
C ARG A 58 9.65 -4.91 -13.17
N PRO A 59 8.96 -6.06 -13.24
CA PRO A 59 9.58 -7.36 -13.04
C PRO A 59 10.56 -7.68 -14.17
N THR A 60 11.53 -8.56 -13.89
CA THR A 60 12.37 -9.17 -14.92
C THR A 60 11.59 -10.24 -15.67
N GLU A 61 10.79 -11.03 -14.94
CA GLU A 61 9.90 -12.07 -15.48
C GLU A 61 8.61 -12.13 -14.65
N GLY A 62 7.57 -12.73 -15.22
CA GLY A 62 6.28 -12.93 -14.57
C GLY A 62 5.31 -11.80 -14.84
N THR A 63 4.12 -11.91 -14.27
CA THR A 63 3.00 -10.98 -14.49
C THR A 63 2.35 -10.54 -13.20
N VAL A 64 1.75 -9.35 -13.21
CA VAL A 64 0.90 -8.84 -12.12
C VAL A 64 -0.43 -8.39 -12.70
N THR A 65 -1.52 -8.94 -12.15
CA THR A 65 -2.89 -8.56 -12.50
C THR A 65 -3.56 -7.90 -11.29
N VAL A 66 -4.12 -6.72 -11.48
CA VAL A 66 -4.89 -5.97 -10.47
C VAL A 66 -6.25 -5.61 -11.06
N ASP A 67 -7.32 -5.93 -10.34
CA ASP A 67 -8.71 -5.67 -10.77
C ASP A 67 -8.98 -6.16 -12.22
N GLY A 68 -8.44 -7.34 -12.56
CA GLY A 68 -8.56 -7.97 -13.88
C GLY A 68 -7.65 -7.43 -14.98
N GLN A 69 -6.83 -6.41 -14.69
CA GLN A 69 -5.90 -5.81 -15.65
C GLN A 69 -4.46 -6.30 -15.39
N GLU A 70 -3.82 -6.88 -16.40
CA GLU A 70 -2.37 -7.11 -16.36
C GLU A 70 -1.64 -5.77 -16.51
N ILE A 71 -1.00 -5.33 -15.42
CA ILE A 71 -0.54 -3.93 -15.30
C ILE A 71 0.71 -3.65 -16.14
N PHE A 72 1.58 -4.63 -16.36
CA PHE A 72 2.81 -4.45 -17.15
C PHE A 72 2.62 -4.59 -18.66
N ALA A 73 1.44 -5.05 -19.11
CA ALA A 73 1.03 -4.95 -20.50
C ALA A 73 0.65 -3.51 -20.90
N LEU A 74 0.41 -2.64 -19.91
CA LEU A 74 0.10 -1.24 -20.14
C LEU A 74 1.36 -0.44 -20.53
N LYS A 75 1.17 0.58 -21.40
CA LYS A 75 2.19 1.61 -21.65
C LYS A 75 2.34 2.49 -20.40
N GLU A 76 3.49 3.15 -20.24
CA GLU A 76 3.83 3.94 -19.04
C GLU A 76 2.76 4.97 -18.64
N GLU A 77 2.20 5.69 -19.61
CA GLU A 77 1.14 6.66 -19.35
C GLU A 77 -0.13 5.99 -18.80
N ALA A 78 -0.54 4.88 -19.43
CA ALA A 78 -1.71 4.13 -19.01
C ALA A 78 -1.50 3.46 -17.63
N LEU A 79 -0.28 2.96 -17.35
CA LEU A 79 0.09 2.41 -16.06
C LEU A 79 0.06 3.50 -14.97
N THR A 80 0.52 4.70 -15.27
CA THR A 80 0.48 5.84 -14.33
C THR A 80 -0.96 6.24 -13.99
N ILE A 81 -1.86 6.29 -14.99
CA ILE A 81 -3.28 6.54 -14.77
C ILE A 81 -3.91 5.39 -13.97
N PHE A 82 -3.58 4.14 -14.31
CA PHE A 82 -4.07 2.97 -13.60
C PHE A 82 -3.68 2.98 -12.12
N ARG A 83 -2.40 3.24 -11.80
CA ARG A 83 -1.91 3.37 -10.42
C ARG A 83 -2.72 4.39 -9.64
N ARG A 84 -2.87 5.61 -10.18
CA ARG A 84 -3.59 6.70 -9.52
C ARG A 84 -5.04 6.35 -9.19
N ARG A 85 -5.70 5.57 -10.06
CA ARG A 85 -7.11 5.19 -9.92
C ARG A 85 -7.35 3.93 -9.11
N LYS A 86 -6.43 2.97 -9.19
CA LYS A 86 -6.66 1.60 -8.72
C LYS A 86 -5.79 1.18 -7.54
N ILE A 87 -4.73 1.91 -7.24
CA ILE A 87 -3.75 1.53 -6.22
C ILE A 87 -3.54 2.69 -5.25
N GLY A 88 -3.89 2.47 -3.97
CA GLY A 88 -3.53 3.37 -2.89
C GLY A 88 -2.19 2.96 -2.28
N PHE A 89 -1.31 3.92 -2.02
CA PHE A 89 -0.04 3.66 -1.33
C PHE A 89 -0.01 4.31 0.04
N VAL A 90 0.47 3.57 1.03
CA VAL A 90 0.79 4.04 2.37
C VAL A 90 2.25 3.69 2.64
N PHE A 91 3.11 4.69 2.75
CA PHE A 91 4.56 4.52 2.95
C PHE A 91 4.96 4.79 4.40
N GLN A 92 6.10 4.25 4.81
CA GLN A 92 6.72 4.51 6.10
C GLN A 92 7.02 6.01 6.31
N ALA A 93 7.44 6.72 5.28
CA ALA A 93 7.80 8.14 5.33
C ALA A 93 6.62 9.11 5.10
N PHE A 94 5.37 8.63 5.18
CA PHE A 94 4.11 9.37 4.96
C PHE A 94 3.97 10.01 3.56
N ASN A 95 5.02 10.60 3.02
CA ASN A 95 5.10 11.23 1.68
C ASN A 95 3.96 12.25 1.44
N LEU A 96 3.66 13.06 2.46
CA LEU A 96 2.74 14.17 2.32
C LEU A 96 3.41 15.35 1.60
N VAL A 97 2.64 16.06 0.78
CA VAL A 97 3.11 17.28 0.12
C VAL A 97 3.12 18.41 1.15
N PRO A 98 4.28 18.97 1.52
CA PRO A 98 4.41 19.83 2.70
C PRO A 98 3.71 21.19 2.58
N VAL A 99 3.48 21.65 1.35
CA VAL A 99 2.80 22.93 1.05
C VAL A 99 1.28 22.80 0.93
N LEU A 100 0.74 21.58 0.93
CA LEU A 100 -0.68 21.30 0.91
C LEU A 100 -1.17 21.00 2.32
N ASN A 101 -2.36 21.50 2.68
CA ASN A 101 -2.99 21.15 3.95
C ASN A 101 -3.46 19.69 3.96
N VAL A 102 -4.03 19.25 5.09
CA VAL A 102 -4.53 17.86 5.26
C VAL A 102 -5.59 17.51 4.22
N TYR A 103 -6.58 18.38 4.02
CA TYR A 103 -7.65 18.11 3.06
C TYR A 103 -7.11 18.00 1.63
N GLU A 104 -6.28 18.94 1.22
CA GLU A 104 -5.64 18.96 -0.10
C GLU A 104 -4.77 17.70 -0.32
N ASN A 105 -3.98 17.28 0.68
CA ASN A 105 -3.25 16.01 0.60
C ASN A 105 -4.16 14.80 0.40
N ILE A 106 -5.31 14.76 1.10
CA ILE A 106 -6.27 13.65 1.01
C ILE A 106 -6.87 13.56 -0.38
N VAL A 107 -7.29 14.68 -0.98
CA VAL A 107 -8.00 14.69 -2.26
C VAL A 107 -7.07 14.75 -3.47
N LEU A 108 -5.78 14.97 -3.27
CA LEU A 108 -4.76 15.14 -4.32
C LEU A 108 -4.83 14.08 -5.44
N PRO A 109 -4.96 12.75 -5.17
CA PRO A 109 -5.03 11.77 -6.24
C PRO A 109 -6.28 11.94 -7.12
N ILE A 110 -7.39 12.40 -6.55
CA ILE A 110 -8.64 12.63 -7.27
C ILE A 110 -8.51 13.86 -8.17
N GLU A 111 -7.92 14.94 -7.67
CA GLU A 111 -7.72 16.19 -8.41
C GLU A 111 -6.73 15.99 -9.57
N LEU A 112 -5.62 15.27 -9.34
CA LEU A 112 -4.66 14.92 -10.39
C LEU A 112 -5.28 14.06 -11.51
N ASP A 113 -6.36 13.33 -11.22
CA ASP A 113 -7.11 12.56 -12.21
C ASP A 113 -8.21 13.37 -12.92
N GLY A 114 -8.43 14.62 -12.53
CA GLY A 114 -9.54 15.45 -13.00
C GLY A 114 -10.92 14.93 -12.53
N GLY A 115 -10.92 14.09 -11.50
CA GLY A 115 -12.11 13.45 -10.95
C GLY A 115 -12.94 14.39 -10.06
N LYS A 116 -14.23 14.05 -9.89
CA LYS A 116 -15.11 14.76 -8.94
C LYS A 116 -14.93 14.18 -7.54
N ILE A 117 -14.64 15.06 -6.57
CA ILE A 117 -14.51 14.66 -5.17
C ILE A 117 -15.89 14.27 -4.61
N ASN A 118 -16.01 13.02 -4.17
CA ASN A 118 -17.17 12.59 -3.39
C ASN A 118 -17.00 13.08 -1.93
N LYS A 119 -17.51 14.28 -1.65
CA LYS A 119 -17.39 14.92 -0.33
C LYS A 119 -17.96 14.09 0.81
N ALA A 120 -19.04 13.33 0.59
CA ALA A 120 -19.63 12.45 1.60
C ALA A 120 -18.68 11.29 1.95
N PHE A 121 -18.09 10.65 0.94
CA PHE A 121 -17.13 9.55 1.14
C PHE A 121 -15.84 10.04 1.81
N VAL A 122 -15.26 11.15 1.34
CA VAL A 122 -14.08 11.77 1.97
C VAL A 122 -14.39 12.17 3.42
N GLY A 123 -15.57 12.75 3.68
CA GLY A 123 -16.01 13.08 5.05
C GLY A 123 -16.07 11.86 5.97
N GLN A 124 -16.56 10.71 5.48
CA GLN A 124 -16.57 9.46 6.25
C GLN A 124 -15.15 8.95 6.57
N ILE A 125 -14.21 9.06 5.62
CA ILE A 125 -12.81 8.70 5.82
C ILE A 125 -12.19 9.60 6.89
N VAL A 126 -12.33 10.91 6.73
CA VAL A 126 -11.83 11.93 7.68
C VAL A 126 -12.33 11.67 9.09
N GLN A 127 -13.64 11.45 9.25
CA GLN A 127 -14.25 11.12 10.54
C GLN A 127 -13.71 9.81 11.12
N THR A 128 -13.61 8.77 10.31
CA THR A 128 -13.10 7.45 10.76
C THR A 128 -11.66 7.53 11.26
N LEU A 129 -10.86 8.41 10.67
CA LEU A 129 -9.45 8.60 11.02
C LEU A 129 -9.22 9.71 12.06
N GLY A 130 -10.28 10.38 12.53
CA GLY A 130 -10.21 11.43 13.56
C GLY A 130 -9.44 12.68 13.09
N LEU A 131 -9.65 13.09 11.83
CA LEU A 131 -8.93 14.20 11.20
C LEU A 131 -9.79 15.49 11.06
N GLU A 132 -11.06 15.50 11.53
CA GLU A 132 -12.02 16.60 11.30
C GLU A 132 -11.49 17.96 11.73
N LYS A 133 -10.77 18.00 12.85
CA LYS A 133 -10.24 19.24 13.44
C LYS A 133 -8.87 19.66 12.86
N LYS A 134 -8.38 18.93 11.85
CA LYS A 134 -7.01 19.11 11.31
C LYS A 134 -6.98 19.39 9.82
N LEU A 135 -8.13 19.53 9.17
CA LEU A 135 -8.22 19.63 7.69
C LEU A 135 -7.40 20.78 7.10
N ASP A 136 -7.34 21.91 7.80
CA ASP A 136 -6.60 23.10 7.34
C ASP A 136 -5.13 23.12 7.81
N ALA A 137 -4.70 22.15 8.63
CA ALA A 137 -3.33 22.09 9.13
C ALA A 137 -2.35 21.64 8.02
N LEU A 138 -1.14 22.18 8.04
CA LEU A 138 -0.03 21.70 7.20
C LEU A 138 0.64 20.46 7.82
N PRO A 139 1.27 19.59 7.02
CA PRO A 139 1.94 18.38 7.52
C PRO A 139 2.91 18.63 8.68
N GLY A 140 3.68 19.72 8.63
CA GLY A 140 4.62 20.08 9.70
C GLY A 140 3.98 20.46 11.05
N GLN A 141 2.68 20.62 11.09
CA GLN A 141 1.89 20.93 12.32
C GLN A 141 1.26 19.67 12.94
N LEU A 142 1.52 18.50 12.35
CA LEU A 142 0.95 17.21 12.73
C LEU A 142 1.99 16.32 13.42
N SER A 143 1.54 15.53 14.39
CA SER A 143 2.36 14.42 14.89
C SER A 143 2.55 13.34 13.83
N GLY A 144 3.57 12.48 13.96
CA GLY A 144 3.82 11.38 13.02
C GLY A 144 2.60 10.48 12.81
N GLY A 145 1.90 10.12 13.89
CA GLY A 145 0.67 9.34 13.80
C GLY A 145 -0.47 10.07 13.07
N GLN A 146 -0.58 11.39 13.22
CA GLN A 146 -1.54 12.19 12.46
C GLN A 146 -1.16 12.26 10.98
N GLN A 147 0.12 12.44 10.66
CA GLN A 147 0.60 12.41 9.26
C GLN A 147 0.31 11.06 8.61
N GLN A 148 0.52 9.95 9.34
CA GLN A 148 0.22 8.61 8.83
C GLN A 148 -1.29 8.41 8.59
N ARG A 149 -2.14 8.92 9.48
CA ARG A 149 -3.60 8.91 9.26
C ARG A 149 -3.99 9.69 8.00
N VAL A 150 -3.34 10.82 7.72
CA VAL A 150 -3.54 11.58 6.47
C VAL A 150 -3.08 10.77 5.25
N ALA A 151 -1.95 10.06 5.31
CA ALA A 151 -1.48 9.19 4.24
C ALA A 151 -2.46 8.02 3.96
N ILE A 152 -3.04 7.43 5.02
CA ILE A 152 -4.10 6.42 4.91
C ILE A 152 -5.37 7.02 4.28
N ALA A 153 -5.78 8.22 4.73
CA ALA A 153 -6.93 8.92 4.17
C ALA A 153 -6.76 9.19 2.67
N ARG A 154 -5.58 9.67 2.26
CA ARG A 154 -5.21 9.91 0.86
C ARG A 154 -5.29 8.62 0.04
N ALA A 155 -4.75 7.53 0.56
CA ALA A 155 -4.79 6.23 -0.12
C ALA A 155 -6.23 5.72 -0.33
N LEU A 156 -7.13 5.96 0.63
CA LEU A 156 -8.55 5.56 0.57
C LEU A 156 -9.40 6.48 -0.33
N ALA A 157 -9.08 7.77 -0.41
CA ALA A 157 -9.96 8.80 -0.99
C ALA A 157 -10.31 8.55 -2.46
N ALA A 158 -9.39 7.96 -3.23
CA ALA A 158 -9.64 7.57 -4.63
C ALA A 158 -10.48 6.30 -4.78
N ALA A 159 -10.93 5.67 -3.68
CA ALA A 159 -11.62 4.36 -3.67
C ALA A 159 -10.88 3.29 -4.52
N PRO A 160 -9.60 3.03 -4.24
CA PRO A 160 -8.78 2.15 -5.06
C PRO A 160 -9.22 0.69 -4.97
N ALA A 161 -8.82 -0.14 -5.93
CA ALA A 161 -9.05 -1.58 -5.89
C ALA A 161 -8.26 -2.26 -4.75
N ILE A 162 -7.03 -1.78 -4.52
CA ILE A 162 -6.13 -2.28 -3.46
C ILE A 162 -5.38 -1.13 -2.78
N ILE A 163 -5.00 -1.34 -1.52
CA ILE A 163 -4.04 -0.51 -0.80
C ILE A 163 -2.77 -1.34 -0.54
N LEU A 164 -1.63 -0.76 -0.88
CA LEU A 164 -0.31 -1.31 -0.63
C LEU A 164 0.36 -0.49 0.49
N ALA A 165 0.67 -1.12 1.61
CA ALA A 165 1.24 -0.47 2.78
C ALA A 165 2.67 -0.98 3.03
N ASP A 166 3.66 -0.09 2.90
CA ASP A 166 5.07 -0.37 3.13
C ASP A 166 5.47 0.08 4.53
N GLU A 167 5.58 -0.86 5.46
CA GLU A 167 5.96 -0.63 6.86
C GLU A 167 5.25 0.60 7.46
N PRO A 168 3.91 0.66 7.44
CA PRO A 168 3.14 1.89 7.68
C PRO A 168 3.32 2.49 9.09
N THR A 169 4.04 1.82 9.97
CA THR A 169 4.30 2.27 11.34
C THR A 169 5.78 2.32 11.71
N GLY A 170 6.67 2.10 10.75
CA GLY A 170 8.10 2.00 11.01
C GLY A 170 8.75 3.28 11.58
N ASN A 171 8.11 4.44 11.42
CA ASN A 171 8.56 5.73 11.95
C ASN A 171 7.77 6.21 13.18
N LEU A 172 6.98 5.33 13.82
CA LEU A 172 6.11 5.67 14.94
C LEU A 172 6.54 4.91 16.21
N ASP A 173 6.26 5.51 17.37
CA ASP A 173 6.37 4.81 18.65
C ASP A 173 5.33 3.68 18.75
N SER A 174 5.55 2.73 19.66
CA SER A 174 4.74 1.52 19.77
C SER A 174 3.26 1.79 20.03
N LYS A 175 2.91 2.79 20.85
CA LYS A 175 1.53 3.12 21.16
C LYS A 175 0.83 3.74 19.93
N THR A 176 1.46 4.71 19.30
CA THR A 176 0.96 5.36 18.09
C THR A 176 0.83 4.35 16.95
N SER A 177 1.76 3.39 16.85
CA SER A 177 1.71 2.29 15.88
C SER A 177 0.45 1.44 16.03
N GLN A 178 0.12 1.02 17.27
CA GLN A 178 -1.08 0.24 17.55
C GLN A 178 -2.36 1.01 17.18
N ASP A 179 -2.43 2.31 17.51
CA ASP A 179 -3.56 3.16 17.16
C ASP A 179 -3.75 3.28 15.65
N VAL A 180 -2.67 3.54 14.89
CA VAL A 180 -2.71 3.66 13.42
C VAL A 180 -3.12 2.34 12.76
N LEU A 181 -2.57 1.23 13.22
CA LEU A 181 -2.90 -0.10 12.69
C LEU A 181 -4.34 -0.51 12.98
N SER A 182 -4.83 -0.21 14.19
CA SER A 182 -6.23 -0.42 14.54
C SER A 182 -7.16 0.37 13.60
N LEU A 183 -6.82 1.62 13.31
CA LEU A 183 -7.55 2.44 12.32
C LEU A 183 -7.46 1.86 10.91
N LEU A 184 -6.31 1.34 10.49
CA LEU A 184 -6.16 0.69 9.19
C LEU A 184 -7.05 -0.56 9.09
N LYS A 185 -7.14 -1.38 10.16
CA LYS A 185 -8.05 -2.54 10.21
C LYS A 185 -9.52 -2.12 10.19
N VAL A 186 -9.88 -1.07 10.95
CA VAL A 186 -11.25 -0.53 10.96
C VAL A 186 -11.63 -0.02 9.57
N THR A 187 -10.74 0.74 8.91
CA THR A 187 -11.00 1.26 7.55
C THR A 187 -11.10 0.15 6.51
N SER A 188 -10.24 -0.89 6.60
CA SER A 188 -10.34 -2.07 5.72
C SER A 188 -11.73 -2.70 5.78
N ARG A 189 -12.25 -2.95 6.98
CA ARG A 189 -13.59 -3.54 7.17
C ARG A 189 -14.71 -2.58 6.75
N LYS A 190 -14.66 -1.33 7.21
CA LYS A 190 -15.73 -0.34 6.96
C LYS A 190 -15.93 -0.04 5.49
N PHE A 191 -14.83 0.04 4.74
CA PHE A 191 -14.86 0.38 3.30
C PHE A 191 -14.69 -0.85 2.40
N ALA A 192 -14.71 -2.07 2.95
CA ALA A 192 -14.46 -3.33 2.24
C ALA A 192 -13.19 -3.29 1.39
N GLN A 193 -12.13 -2.64 1.93
CA GLN A 193 -10.89 -2.35 1.23
C GLN A 193 -9.93 -3.54 1.31
N THR A 194 -9.39 -3.96 0.16
CA THR A 194 -8.30 -4.93 0.10
C THR A 194 -6.99 -4.26 0.47
N ILE A 195 -6.23 -4.86 1.38
CA ILE A 195 -4.95 -4.32 1.85
C ILE A 195 -3.86 -5.40 1.74
N VAL A 196 -2.71 -5.03 1.18
CA VAL A 196 -1.47 -5.80 1.28
C VAL A 196 -0.47 -4.95 2.05
N MET A 197 -0.09 -5.40 3.22
CA MET A 197 0.85 -4.70 4.11
C MET A 197 2.13 -5.50 4.24
N ILE A 198 3.27 -4.86 4.08
CA ILE A 198 4.55 -5.45 4.48
C ILE A 198 4.97 -4.92 5.85
N THR A 199 5.51 -5.80 6.67
CA THR A 199 6.04 -5.46 8.00
C THR A 199 7.10 -6.47 8.43
N HIS A 200 8.05 -6.03 9.24
CA HIS A 200 8.99 -6.92 9.92
C HIS A 200 8.50 -7.30 11.33
N ASN A 201 7.40 -6.74 11.80
CA ASN A 201 6.83 -7.01 13.12
C ASN A 201 5.71 -8.06 13.00
N GLU A 202 5.93 -9.25 13.58
CA GLU A 202 4.98 -10.36 13.54
C GLU A 202 3.71 -10.11 14.35
N GLU A 203 3.77 -9.32 15.43
CA GLU A 203 2.58 -8.96 16.21
C GLU A 203 1.64 -8.08 15.38
N ILE A 204 2.22 -7.16 14.60
CA ILE A 204 1.47 -6.30 13.68
C ILE A 204 0.83 -7.14 12.58
N ALA A 205 1.53 -8.14 12.08
CA ALA A 205 1.03 -9.02 11.03
C ALA A 205 -0.23 -9.81 11.46
N GLN A 206 -0.40 -10.08 12.76
CA GLN A 206 -1.60 -10.78 13.28
C GLN A 206 -2.90 -9.98 13.12
N LEU A 207 -2.84 -8.70 12.80
CA LEU A 207 -4.03 -7.91 12.44
C LEU A 207 -4.61 -8.29 11.07
N ALA A 208 -3.80 -8.90 10.21
CA ALA A 208 -4.23 -9.35 8.89
C ALA A 208 -5.13 -10.59 8.98
N ASP A 209 -5.87 -10.84 7.91
CA ASP A 209 -6.69 -12.06 7.79
C ASP A 209 -5.82 -13.25 7.37
N ARG A 210 -4.68 -12.98 6.70
CA ARG A 210 -3.68 -13.99 6.28
C ARG A 210 -2.27 -13.40 6.34
N ILE A 211 -1.33 -14.21 6.78
CA ILE A 211 0.09 -13.89 6.83
C ILE A 211 0.84 -14.71 5.79
N ILE A 212 1.69 -14.06 5.03
CA ILE A 212 2.57 -14.67 4.03
C ILE A 212 4.01 -14.37 4.44
N ARG A 213 4.86 -15.39 4.44
CA ARG A 213 6.29 -15.22 4.74
C ARG A 213 7.08 -15.22 3.43
N ILE A 214 7.99 -14.25 3.32
CA ILE A 214 8.97 -14.21 2.20
C ILE A 214 10.39 -14.33 2.77
N GLU A 215 11.18 -15.22 2.18
CA GLU A 215 12.59 -15.45 2.49
C GLU A 215 13.35 -15.58 1.17
N ASP A 216 14.49 -14.89 1.05
CA ASP A 216 15.37 -14.90 -0.12
C ASP A 216 14.61 -14.78 -1.46
N GLY A 217 13.67 -13.83 -1.52
CA GLY A 217 12.90 -13.55 -2.72
C GLY A 217 11.80 -14.57 -3.07
N ARG A 218 11.51 -15.54 -2.19
CA ARG A 218 10.50 -16.59 -2.41
C ARG A 218 9.46 -16.58 -1.31
N ILE A 219 8.21 -16.89 -1.66
CA ILE A 219 7.18 -17.17 -0.65
C ILE A 219 7.44 -18.55 -0.08
N VAL A 220 7.66 -18.60 1.25
CA VAL A 220 7.73 -19.85 2.00
C VAL A 220 6.34 -20.11 2.58
N THR A 221 5.73 -21.23 2.18
CA THR A 221 4.46 -21.66 2.74
C THR A 221 4.66 -21.98 4.22
N GLY A 222 4.09 -21.14 5.08
CA GLY A 222 4.06 -21.40 6.52
C GLY A 222 3.32 -22.72 6.80
N ARG A 223 3.93 -23.52 7.69
CA ARG A 223 3.25 -24.64 8.32
C ARG A 223 2.17 -24.15 9.26
#